data_c7de831187d87423aa8a003d874ccf3a
#
_entry.id   c7de831187d87423aa8a003d874ccf3a
#
_cell.length_a   1.000
_cell.length_b   1.000
_cell.length_c   1.000
_cell.angle_alpha   90.00
_cell.angle_beta   90.00
_cell.angle_gamma   90.00
#
_symmetry.space_group_name_H-M   'P 1'
#
loop_
_entity.id
_entity.type
_entity.pdbx_description
1 polymer ?
#
loop_
_entity_poly.entity_id
_entity_poly.type
_entity_poly.pdbx_seq_one_letter_code
_entity_poly.pdbx_strand_id
1 'polypeptide(L)'
;MLTILTLKILLMIVYLSHWDWNLYKSRKDIVNSLNEKTFLAMSPEGDYTTELMETYHKFIEWKINRKKLIDIKGISSLIKNLKTLEDGTIVHSFTLRTGILYSIANVFIKNKMTGVLSVNGLGYLFSNNLKAKVLRTIVQLFISKLFNNSFKTIIFQNINDKDTFTKYSRFKGDTYLIPGSGIKIENFIKKDDYSNSKTKVIFASRLLHDKGINNYIELVNKMSDSDLDFYLAGEIDKGNPNSISVSELEKLKQLNNLTYIGPLNIEKELHNYDISIIMSSYEGFSRILLESLYVGLFCISNNIPGTSWQKEFKNSVLIDNNDVNGFINEIKGFNKNNFSKVDADTNRDLIKNKYSNDIISSKYNEIYNQLEKY
;
A
#
# COMPACT_ATOMS: atom_id res chain seq x y z
N MET A 1 16.14 -49.35 14.12
CA MET A 1 15.83 -48.50 12.98
C MET A 1 15.38 -47.17 13.57
N LEU A 2 16.34 -46.26 13.86
CA LEU A 2 16.07 -44.94 14.44
C LEU A 2 15.57 -44.05 13.29
N THR A 3 14.31 -43.70 13.32
CA THR A 3 13.75 -42.65 12.46
C THR A 3 14.30 -41.31 12.92
N ILE A 4 15.26 -40.78 12.17
CA ILE A 4 15.75 -39.42 12.35
C ILE A 4 14.59 -38.51 11.97
N LEU A 5 13.85 -38.02 12.96
CA LEU A 5 13.01 -36.85 12.80
C LEU A 5 13.94 -35.68 12.48
N THR A 6 14.12 -35.38 11.21
CA THR A 6 14.66 -34.09 10.79
C THR A 6 13.69 -33.04 11.31
N LEU A 7 14.01 -32.38 12.41
CA LEU A 7 13.37 -31.12 12.80
C LEU A 7 13.50 -30.19 11.59
N LYS A 8 12.39 -30.00 10.89
CA LYS A 8 12.28 -28.97 9.86
C LYS A 8 12.45 -27.65 10.62
N ILE A 9 13.63 -27.04 10.53
CA ILE A 9 13.83 -25.70 11.07
C ILE A 9 12.79 -24.84 10.38
N LEU A 10 11.74 -24.43 11.09
CA LEU A 10 10.72 -23.54 10.55
C LEU A 10 11.40 -22.23 10.14
N LEU A 11 11.32 -21.90 8.87
CA LEU A 11 11.90 -20.67 8.36
C LEU A 11 11.32 -19.47 9.11
N MET A 12 12.20 -18.73 9.77
CA MET A 12 11.82 -17.50 10.48
C MET A 12 11.82 -16.32 9.52
N ILE A 13 10.71 -15.63 9.42
CA ILE A 13 10.53 -14.44 8.57
C ILE A 13 10.20 -13.24 9.45
N VAL A 14 11.04 -12.22 9.42
CA VAL A 14 10.79 -10.95 10.11
C VAL A 14 10.19 -9.95 9.13
N TYR A 15 8.98 -9.52 9.39
CA TYR A 15 8.35 -8.40 8.69
C TYR A 15 8.76 -7.09 9.36
N LEU A 16 9.61 -6.33 8.67
CA LEU A 16 10.19 -5.08 9.16
C LEU A 16 9.50 -3.88 8.51
N SER A 17 8.90 -3.01 9.33
CA SER A 17 8.30 -1.75 8.87
C SER A 17 8.55 -0.61 9.86
N HIS A 18 8.76 0.60 9.34
CA HIS A 18 8.85 1.81 10.16
C HIS A 18 7.47 2.31 10.67
N TRP A 19 6.42 1.54 10.47
CA TRP A 19 5.05 1.85 10.89
C TRP A 19 4.23 0.57 11.10
N ASP A 20 3.66 0.40 12.30
CA ASP A 20 2.82 -0.73 12.72
C ASP A 20 1.58 -0.91 11.84
N TRP A 21 0.91 0.20 11.49
CA TRP A 21 -0.24 0.22 10.58
C TRP A 21 0.03 -0.55 9.27
N ASN A 22 1.24 -0.41 8.72
CA ASN A 22 1.58 -1.08 7.45
C ASN A 22 1.59 -2.61 7.60
N LEU A 23 2.12 -3.12 8.71
CA LEU A 23 2.12 -4.56 9.00
C LEU A 23 0.70 -5.08 9.26
N TYR A 24 -0.11 -4.33 10.00
CA TYR A 24 -1.47 -4.72 10.31
C TYR A 24 -2.38 -4.63 9.08
N LYS A 25 -2.55 -3.46 8.49
CA LYS A 25 -3.53 -3.23 7.42
C LYS A 25 -3.17 -3.88 6.08
N SER A 26 -1.86 -4.09 5.81
CA SER A 26 -1.43 -4.55 4.50
C SER A 26 -0.79 -5.94 4.51
N ARG A 27 -0.47 -6.53 5.67
CA ARG A 27 0.30 -7.79 5.75
C ARG A 27 -0.34 -8.86 6.60
N LYS A 28 -1.25 -8.50 7.50
CA LYS A 28 -1.95 -9.45 8.37
C LYS A 28 -2.56 -10.63 7.60
N ASP A 29 -3.29 -10.35 6.52
CA ASP A 29 -3.97 -11.39 5.77
C ASP A 29 -2.98 -12.33 5.08
N ILE A 30 -1.83 -11.82 4.59
CA ILE A 30 -0.76 -12.63 4.02
C ILE A 30 -0.16 -13.55 5.10
N VAL A 31 0.11 -13.03 6.29
CA VAL A 31 0.64 -13.81 7.43
C VAL A 31 -0.32 -14.93 7.81
N ASN A 32 -1.61 -14.62 7.92
CA ASN A 32 -2.65 -15.58 8.26
C ASN A 32 -2.83 -16.68 7.19
N SER A 33 -2.60 -16.36 5.90
CA SER A 33 -2.68 -17.34 4.81
C SER A 33 -1.44 -18.25 4.72
N LEU A 34 -0.32 -17.85 5.33
CA LEU A 34 0.94 -18.61 5.33
C LEU A 34 1.28 -19.14 6.73
N ASN A 35 0.29 -19.74 7.39
CA ASN A 35 0.35 -20.21 8.77
C ASN A 35 1.37 -21.34 9.05
N GLU A 36 1.88 -21.98 7.99
CA GLU A 36 2.97 -22.97 8.08
C GLU A 36 4.35 -22.32 8.29
N LYS A 37 4.46 -20.99 8.20
CA LYS A 37 5.70 -20.23 8.39
C LYS A 37 5.67 -19.44 9.70
N THR A 38 6.84 -19.21 10.28
CA THR A 38 6.96 -18.40 11.50
C THR A 38 7.24 -16.94 11.16
N PHE A 39 6.26 -16.07 11.41
CA PHE A 39 6.37 -14.63 11.18
C PHE A 39 6.58 -13.85 12.48
N LEU A 40 7.55 -12.94 12.46
CA LEU A 40 7.77 -11.96 13.52
C LEU A 40 7.49 -10.55 12.97
N ALA A 41 6.82 -9.73 13.77
CA ALA A 41 6.66 -8.30 13.45
C ALA A 41 7.77 -7.49 14.11
N MET A 42 8.43 -6.62 13.35
CA MET A 42 9.38 -5.63 13.86
C MET A 42 8.98 -4.23 13.38
N SER A 43 8.42 -3.44 14.29
CA SER A 43 7.94 -2.08 14.02
C SER A 43 7.99 -1.21 15.28
N PRO A 44 7.82 0.12 15.17
CA PRO A 44 7.53 0.92 16.34
C PRO A 44 6.20 0.51 16.97
N GLU A 45 6.07 0.71 18.27
CA GLU A 45 4.78 0.64 18.94
C GLU A 45 3.85 1.76 18.45
N GLY A 46 2.57 1.45 18.33
CA GLY A 46 1.52 2.36 17.87
C GLY A 46 0.13 1.78 18.10
N ASP A 47 -0.84 2.32 17.38
CA ASP A 47 -2.27 2.02 17.58
C ASP A 47 -2.64 0.55 17.25
N TYR A 48 -1.78 -0.19 16.55
CA TYR A 48 -2.04 -1.57 16.10
C TYR A 48 -1.08 -2.60 16.72
N THR A 49 -0.38 -2.22 17.79
CA THR A 49 0.62 -3.12 18.43
C THR A 49 -0.04 -4.37 19.02
N THR A 50 -1.21 -4.22 19.66
CA THR A 50 -1.95 -5.35 20.24
C THR A 50 -2.33 -6.36 19.18
N GLU A 51 -2.90 -5.92 18.07
CA GLU A 51 -3.31 -6.77 16.95
C GLU A 51 -2.10 -7.41 16.25
N LEU A 52 -0.95 -6.74 16.23
CA LEU A 52 0.29 -7.36 15.74
C LEU A 52 0.77 -8.48 16.67
N MET A 53 0.65 -8.32 18.00
CA MET A 53 0.99 -9.38 18.96
C MET A 53 0.06 -10.59 18.83
N GLU A 54 -1.18 -10.41 18.43
CA GLU A 54 -2.13 -11.50 18.17
C GLU A 54 -1.89 -12.19 16.82
N THR A 55 -1.44 -11.44 15.81
CA THR A 55 -1.28 -11.94 14.44
C THR A 55 0.05 -12.64 14.22
N TYR A 56 1.12 -12.12 14.81
CA TYR A 56 2.49 -12.59 14.61
C TYR A 56 2.95 -13.43 15.81
N HIS A 57 3.84 -14.41 15.56
CA HIS A 57 4.38 -15.25 16.62
C HIS A 57 5.16 -14.46 17.68
N LYS A 58 5.73 -13.31 17.28
CA LYS A 58 6.43 -12.40 18.18
C LYS A 58 6.42 -10.99 17.63
N PHE A 59 6.24 -10.02 18.50
CA PHE A 59 6.45 -8.60 18.23
C PHE A 59 7.80 -8.15 18.80
N ILE A 60 8.55 -7.38 18.02
CA ILE A 60 9.84 -6.77 18.40
C ILE A 60 9.72 -5.26 18.20
N GLU A 61 9.80 -4.51 19.28
CA GLU A 61 9.76 -3.06 19.21
C GLU A 61 10.99 -2.51 18.48
N TRP A 62 10.77 -1.73 17.44
CA TRP A 62 11.80 -0.94 16.77
C TRP A 62 11.65 0.54 17.11
N LYS A 63 12.49 1.06 18.01
CA LYS A 63 12.47 2.47 18.45
C LYS A 63 12.96 3.40 17.33
N ILE A 64 12.03 3.90 16.51
CA ILE A 64 12.29 4.80 15.38
C ILE A 64 11.40 6.03 15.41
N ASN A 65 11.96 7.19 15.06
CA ASN A 65 11.20 8.41 14.84
C ASN A 65 10.71 8.50 13.39
N ARG A 66 9.39 8.35 13.17
CA ARG A 66 8.76 8.38 11.85
C ARG A 66 8.92 9.73 11.12
N LYS A 67 9.11 10.83 11.83
CA LYS A 67 9.26 12.19 11.25
C LYS A 67 10.63 12.44 10.65
N LYS A 68 11.66 11.68 11.03
CA LYS A 68 13.03 11.83 10.53
C LYS A 68 13.27 10.93 9.33
N LEU A 69 13.80 11.46 8.23
CA LEU A 69 14.17 10.64 7.06
C LEU A 69 15.24 9.60 7.43
N ILE A 70 16.28 10.02 8.14
CA ILE A 70 17.33 9.17 8.72
C ILE A 70 17.32 9.41 10.23
N ASP A 71 17.14 8.34 11.00
CA ASP A 71 17.15 8.38 12.45
C ASP A 71 18.26 7.49 13.00
N ILE A 72 19.36 8.11 13.46
CA ILE A 72 20.55 7.40 13.97
C ILE A 72 20.20 6.52 15.18
N LYS A 73 19.34 7.01 16.08
CA LYS A 73 18.86 6.22 17.23
C LYS A 73 18.03 5.02 16.77
N GLY A 74 17.19 5.24 15.75
CA GLY A 74 16.42 4.17 15.12
C GLY A 74 17.30 3.12 14.44
N ILE A 75 18.38 3.53 13.76
CA ILE A 75 19.37 2.60 13.18
C ILE A 75 20.07 1.80 14.28
N SER A 76 20.51 2.44 15.38
CA SER A 76 21.13 1.75 16.51
C SER A 76 20.18 0.73 17.15
N SER A 77 18.91 1.09 17.34
CA SER A 77 17.87 0.17 17.84
C SER A 77 17.67 -1.01 16.89
N LEU A 78 17.65 -0.75 15.57
CA LEU A 78 17.53 -1.80 14.56
C LEU A 78 18.72 -2.77 14.60
N ILE A 79 19.94 -2.26 14.67
CA ILE A 79 21.17 -3.08 14.80
C ILE A 79 21.07 -3.99 16.02
N LYS A 80 20.63 -3.44 17.18
CA LYS A 80 20.48 -4.23 18.40
C LYS A 80 19.47 -5.38 18.20
N ASN A 81 18.32 -5.10 17.63
CA ASN A 81 17.28 -6.08 17.38
C ASN A 81 17.73 -7.16 16.38
N LEU A 82 18.34 -6.75 15.26
CA LEU A 82 18.80 -7.68 14.22
C LEU A 82 19.90 -8.63 14.75
N LYS A 83 20.76 -8.20 15.68
CA LYS A 83 21.78 -9.07 16.32
C LYS A 83 21.19 -10.18 17.18
N THR A 84 19.91 -10.11 17.55
CA THR A 84 19.23 -11.17 18.32
C THR A 84 18.60 -12.23 17.44
N LEU A 85 18.60 -12.03 16.11
CA LEU A 85 18.03 -12.98 15.16
C LEU A 85 19.05 -14.07 14.82
N GLU A 86 18.54 -15.25 14.51
CA GLU A 86 19.34 -16.39 14.08
C GLU A 86 19.82 -16.26 12.64
N ASP A 87 20.93 -16.95 12.33
CA ASP A 87 21.39 -17.11 10.95
C ASP A 87 20.31 -17.80 10.10
N GLY A 88 20.21 -17.41 8.84
CA GLY A 88 19.19 -17.92 7.93
C GLY A 88 17.83 -17.21 8.03
N THR A 89 17.63 -16.32 9.01
CA THR A 89 16.40 -15.53 9.11
C THR A 89 16.18 -14.68 7.84
N ILE A 90 14.98 -14.72 7.28
CA ILE A 90 14.58 -13.78 6.24
C ILE A 90 14.10 -12.47 6.88
N VAL A 91 14.70 -11.34 6.49
CA VAL A 91 14.24 -10.01 6.90
C VAL A 91 13.56 -9.34 5.71
N HIS A 92 12.24 -9.29 5.74
CA HIS A 92 11.43 -8.66 4.71
C HIS A 92 11.08 -7.23 5.11
N SER A 93 11.77 -6.27 4.51
CA SER A 93 11.57 -4.84 4.71
C SER A 93 10.45 -4.31 3.83
N PHE A 94 9.51 -3.54 4.40
CA PHE A 94 8.43 -2.88 3.65
C PHE A 94 8.67 -1.38 3.54
N THR A 95 8.57 -0.85 2.35
CA THR A 95 8.87 0.51 1.89
C THR A 95 10.37 0.76 1.64
N LEU A 96 10.63 1.63 0.66
CA LEU A 96 12.01 2.02 0.30
C LEU A 96 12.77 2.61 1.50
N ARG A 97 12.10 3.41 2.35
CA ARG A 97 12.70 3.98 3.56
C ARG A 97 13.18 2.90 4.53
N THR A 98 12.34 1.91 4.80
CA THR A 98 12.70 0.79 5.68
C THR A 98 13.87 0.00 5.11
N GLY A 99 13.86 -0.24 3.78
CA GLY A 99 14.97 -0.90 3.09
C GLY A 99 16.29 -0.16 3.20
N ILE A 100 16.30 1.16 3.09
CA ILE A 100 17.51 1.98 3.27
C ILE A 100 18.04 1.83 4.72
N LEU A 101 17.17 1.96 5.72
CA LEU A 101 17.57 1.86 7.12
C LEU A 101 18.07 0.45 7.47
N TYR A 102 17.41 -0.60 6.95
CA TYR A 102 17.88 -1.98 7.08
C TYR A 102 19.25 -2.16 6.42
N SER A 103 19.45 -1.67 5.21
CA SER A 103 20.73 -1.80 4.50
C SER A 103 21.89 -1.12 5.24
N ILE A 104 21.64 0.03 5.86
CA ILE A 104 22.64 0.70 6.70
C ILE A 104 22.94 -0.14 7.96
N ALA A 105 21.89 -0.64 8.63
CA ALA A 105 22.04 -1.46 9.83
C ALA A 105 22.76 -2.77 9.52
N ASN A 106 22.48 -3.40 8.39
CA ASN A 106 23.06 -4.67 7.96
C ASN A 106 24.59 -4.64 7.81
N VAL A 107 25.17 -3.47 7.50
CA VAL A 107 26.65 -3.31 7.43
C VAL A 107 27.32 -3.61 8.77
N PHE A 108 26.61 -3.43 9.90
CA PHE A 108 27.13 -3.60 11.26
C PHE A 108 26.78 -4.96 11.88
N ILE A 109 26.25 -5.88 11.08
CA ILE A 109 25.77 -7.17 11.56
C ILE A 109 26.59 -8.29 10.94
N LYS A 110 26.94 -9.30 11.79
CA LYS A 110 27.70 -10.47 11.35
C LYS A 110 26.80 -11.66 10.99
N ASN A 111 25.56 -11.67 11.48
CA ASN A 111 24.60 -12.74 11.23
C ASN A 111 24.25 -12.81 9.75
N LYS A 112 24.19 -14.02 9.22
CA LYS A 112 23.83 -14.26 7.81
C LYS A 112 22.31 -14.26 7.65
N MET A 113 21.75 -13.08 7.38
CA MET A 113 20.32 -12.92 7.09
C MET A 113 20.07 -12.76 5.59
N THR A 114 18.91 -13.23 5.14
CA THR A 114 18.47 -13.03 3.75
C THR A 114 17.51 -11.85 3.69
N GLY A 115 17.94 -10.77 3.05
CA GLY A 115 17.11 -9.58 2.90
C GLY A 115 16.14 -9.68 1.73
N VAL A 116 14.88 -9.32 1.98
CA VAL A 116 13.83 -9.08 0.98
C VAL A 116 13.32 -7.66 1.15
N LEU A 117 13.07 -6.95 0.05
CA LEU A 117 12.50 -5.61 0.09
C LEU A 117 11.22 -5.54 -0.75
N SER A 118 10.11 -5.12 -0.16
CA SER A 118 8.93 -4.69 -0.90
C SER A 118 8.91 -3.17 -1.05
N VAL A 119 8.99 -2.71 -2.30
CA VAL A 119 8.86 -1.30 -2.66
C VAL A 119 7.39 -1.00 -2.92
N ASN A 120 6.72 -0.40 -1.94
CA ASN A 120 5.29 -0.05 -2.03
C ASN A 120 5.05 1.23 -2.85
N GLY A 121 6.07 1.67 -3.56
CA GLY A 121 6.11 2.86 -4.39
C GLY A 121 7.43 3.58 -4.26
N LEU A 122 7.93 4.13 -5.37
CA LEU A 122 9.19 4.87 -5.37
C LEU A 122 9.06 6.26 -4.75
N GLY A 123 7.82 6.79 -4.65
CA GLY A 123 7.52 8.06 -3.99
C GLY A 123 8.23 9.27 -4.61
N TYR A 124 8.35 10.31 -3.79
CA TYR A 124 8.94 11.60 -4.18
C TYR A 124 10.37 11.51 -4.74
N LEU A 125 11.18 10.53 -4.30
CA LEU A 125 12.57 10.38 -4.76
C LEU A 125 12.70 10.22 -6.27
N PHE A 126 11.67 9.68 -6.92
CA PHE A 126 11.65 9.46 -8.36
C PHE A 126 10.73 10.43 -9.12
N SER A 127 10.23 11.48 -8.45
CA SER A 127 9.50 12.56 -9.12
C SER A 127 10.41 13.36 -10.07
N ASN A 128 9.81 14.10 -11.01
CA ASN A 128 10.55 14.92 -11.97
C ASN A 128 11.15 16.21 -11.39
N ASN A 129 11.06 16.43 -10.09
CA ASN A 129 11.60 17.63 -9.42
C ASN A 129 13.14 17.65 -9.48
N LEU A 130 13.73 18.82 -9.69
CA LEU A 130 15.19 19.01 -9.81
C LEU A 130 15.94 18.54 -8.55
N LYS A 131 15.41 18.84 -7.36
CA LYS A 131 15.96 18.36 -6.08
C LYS A 131 15.93 16.83 -5.97
N ALA A 132 14.86 16.21 -6.45
CA ALA A 132 14.75 14.75 -6.51
C ALA A 132 15.76 14.14 -7.50
N LYS A 133 16.07 14.82 -8.62
CA LYS A 133 17.11 14.37 -9.59
C LYS A 133 18.52 14.38 -8.99
N VAL A 134 18.89 15.42 -8.25
CA VAL A 134 20.21 15.51 -7.58
C VAL A 134 20.30 14.46 -6.46
N LEU A 135 19.28 14.37 -5.61
CA LEU A 135 19.22 13.37 -4.55
C LEU A 135 19.25 11.94 -5.12
N ARG A 136 18.63 11.70 -6.26
CA ARG A 136 18.64 10.43 -7.00
C ARG A 136 20.04 10.00 -7.39
N THR A 137 20.90 10.90 -7.89
CA THR A 137 22.27 10.58 -8.31
C THR A 137 23.13 10.17 -7.10
N ILE A 138 23.00 10.86 -5.97
CA ILE A 138 23.69 10.52 -4.72
C ILE A 138 23.20 9.17 -4.18
N VAL A 139 21.89 9.01 -4.11
CA VAL A 139 21.20 7.77 -3.69
C VAL A 139 21.59 6.60 -4.60
N GLN A 140 21.75 6.83 -5.90
CA GLN A 140 22.11 5.83 -6.90
C GLN A 140 23.46 5.14 -6.63
N LEU A 141 24.48 5.89 -6.26
CA LEU A 141 25.82 5.34 -5.99
C LEU A 141 25.87 4.58 -4.66
N PHE A 142 25.24 5.11 -3.60
CA PHE A 142 25.21 4.49 -2.28
C PHE A 142 24.21 3.34 -2.19
N ILE A 143 23.00 3.53 -2.69
CA ILE A 143 21.94 2.49 -2.63
C ILE A 143 22.34 1.26 -3.44
N SER A 144 22.98 1.41 -4.61
CA SER A 144 23.37 0.27 -5.42
C SER A 144 24.24 -0.71 -4.62
N LYS A 145 25.32 -0.23 -3.98
CA LYS A 145 26.21 -1.09 -3.18
C LYS A 145 25.52 -1.66 -1.93
N LEU A 146 24.80 -0.80 -1.19
CA LEU A 146 24.10 -1.21 0.03
C LEU A 146 23.01 -2.23 -0.25
N PHE A 147 22.22 -2.03 -1.31
CA PHE A 147 21.12 -2.94 -1.65
C PHE A 147 21.61 -4.27 -2.19
N ASN A 148 22.65 -4.26 -3.05
CA ASN A 148 23.26 -5.51 -3.53
C ASN A 148 23.88 -6.36 -2.40
N ASN A 149 24.32 -5.72 -1.32
CA ASN A 149 24.88 -6.41 -0.15
C ASN A 149 23.80 -6.84 0.87
N SER A 150 22.61 -6.23 0.82
CA SER A 150 21.59 -6.42 1.85
C SER A 150 20.37 -7.20 1.38
N PHE A 151 20.07 -7.16 0.08
CA PHE A 151 18.89 -7.81 -0.45
C PHE A 151 19.24 -8.86 -1.50
N LYS A 152 18.62 -10.03 -1.35
CA LYS A 152 18.61 -11.07 -2.38
C LYS A 152 17.51 -10.79 -3.40
N THR A 153 16.39 -10.25 -2.93
CA THR A 153 15.16 -10.08 -3.70
C THR A 153 14.52 -8.72 -3.44
N ILE A 154 14.02 -8.06 -4.50
CA ILE A 154 13.18 -6.86 -4.42
C ILE A 154 11.86 -7.11 -5.12
N ILE A 155 10.75 -6.77 -4.43
CA ILE A 155 9.38 -6.92 -4.91
C ILE A 155 8.80 -5.53 -5.19
N PHE A 156 8.26 -5.35 -6.38
CA PHE A 156 7.60 -4.11 -6.81
C PHE A 156 6.09 -4.33 -6.98
N GLN A 157 5.31 -3.27 -6.85
CA GLN A 157 3.85 -3.35 -7.00
C GLN A 157 3.37 -2.99 -8.41
N ASN A 158 4.18 -2.27 -9.18
CA ASN A 158 3.90 -1.95 -10.58
C ASN A 158 5.18 -2.01 -11.43
N ILE A 159 5.01 -2.18 -12.74
CA ILE A 159 6.11 -2.35 -13.68
C ILE A 159 6.95 -1.08 -13.82
N ASN A 160 6.33 0.10 -13.79
CA ASN A 160 7.04 1.37 -13.97
C ASN A 160 8.04 1.63 -12.83
N ASP A 161 7.65 1.31 -11.59
CA ASP A 161 8.55 1.40 -10.43
C ASP A 161 9.69 0.38 -10.55
N LYS A 162 9.38 -0.86 -10.96
CA LYS A 162 10.39 -1.89 -11.21
C LYS A 162 11.41 -1.42 -12.24
N ASP A 163 10.96 -0.99 -13.41
CA ASP A 163 11.84 -0.56 -14.52
C ASP A 163 12.65 0.68 -14.15
N THR A 164 12.01 1.65 -13.49
CA THR A 164 12.70 2.85 -13.01
C THR A 164 13.76 2.49 -11.98
N PHE A 165 13.41 1.67 -10.98
CA PHE A 165 14.36 1.30 -9.94
C PHE A 165 15.54 0.49 -10.49
N THR A 166 15.28 -0.54 -11.30
CA THR A 166 16.34 -1.40 -11.86
C THR A 166 17.30 -0.61 -12.75
N LYS A 167 16.76 0.31 -13.56
CA LYS A 167 17.57 1.21 -14.40
C LYS A 167 18.55 2.06 -13.58
N TYR A 168 18.10 2.58 -12.43
CA TYR A 168 18.91 3.49 -11.62
C TYR A 168 19.73 2.79 -10.53
N SER A 169 19.25 1.70 -9.93
CA SER A 169 19.91 1.07 -8.78
C SER A 169 21.04 0.11 -9.14
N ARG A 170 21.11 -0.37 -10.40
CA ARG A 170 22.02 -1.46 -10.81
C ARG A 170 21.94 -2.67 -9.88
N PHE A 171 20.74 -2.94 -9.38
CA PHE A 171 20.50 -4.10 -8.52
C PHE A 171 20.74 -5.40 -9.29
N LYS A 172 21.45 -6.35 -8.66
CA LYS A 172 21.87 -7.63 -9.27
C LYS A 172 21.06 -8.84 -8.79
N GLY A 173 20.28 -8.67 -7.73
CA GLY A 173 19.42 -9.73 -7.20
C GLY A 173 18.12 -9.91 -8.00
N ASP A 174 17.27 -10.80 -7.52
CA ASP A 174 16.01 -11.11 -8.18
C ASP A 174 14.97 -9.99 -7.99
N THR A 175 14.17 -9.75 -9.01
CA THR A 175 13.09 -8.75 -8.95
C THR A 175 11.76 -9.38 -9.35
N TYR A 176 10.74 -9.19 -8.50
CA TYR A 176 9.40 -9.71 -8.72
C TYR A 176 8.38 -8.58 -8.83
N LEU A 177 7.25 -8.88 -9.47
CA LEU A 177 6.09 -7.99 -9.54
C LEU A 177 4.94 -8.65 -8.78
N ILE A 178 4.57 -8.08 -7.62
CA ILE A 178 3.41 -8.49 -6.84
C ILE A 178 2.52 -7.26 -6.62
N PRO A 179 1.36 -7.18 -7.26
CA PRO A 179 0.48 -6.02 -7.20
C PRO A 179 -0.24 -5.93 -5.85
N GLY A 180 0.25 -5.04 -4.98
CA GLY A 180 -0.35 -4.78 -3.68
C GLY A 180 -0.18 -5.91 -2.67
N SER A 181 -1.16 -5.99 -1.75
CA SER A 181 -1.26 -7.00 -0.69
C SER A 181 -2.45 -7.95 -0.87
N GLY A 182 -3.17 -7.81 -1.97
CA GLY A 182 -4.44 -8.50 -2.17
C GLY A 182 -5.57 -7.96 -1.29
N ILE A 183 -6.75 -8.50 -1.50
CA ILE A 183 -7.92 -8.26 -0.65
C ILE A 183 -8.56 -9.60 -0.26
N LYS A 184 -9.08 -9.65 0.96
CA LYS A 184 -9.81 -10.79 1.50
C LYS A 184 -11.27 -10.68 1.05
N ILE A 185 -11.56 -11.22 -0.13
CA ILE A 185 -12.80 -10.98 -0.88
C ILE A 185 -14.06 -11.37 -0.12
N GLU A 186 -14.00 -12.37 0.76
CA GLU A 186 -15.13 -12.85 1.59
C GLU A 186 -15.58 -11.85 2.65
N ASN A 187 -14.75 -10.84 2.98
CA ASN A 187 -15.08 -9.84 3.96
C ASN A 187 -15.99 -8.73 3.43
N PHE A 188 -16.04 -8.56 2.10
CA PHE A 188 -16.69 -7.41 1.46
C PHE A 188 -18.19 -7.62 1.26
N ILE A 189 -18.98 -6.62 1.63
CA ILE A 189 -20.36 -6.50 1.19
C ILE A 189 -20.34 -5.91 -0.22
N LYS A 190 -20.96 -6.64 -1.17
CA LYS A 190 -21.07 -6.23 -2.57
C LYS A 190 -22.22 -5.27 -2.75
N LYS A 191 -22.07 -4.34 -3.69
CA LYS A 191 -23.18 -3.50 -4.16
C LYS A 191 -23.93 -4.26 -5.25
N ASP A 192 -25.19 -4.56 -4.99
CA ASP A 192 -26.08 -5.27 -5.92
C ASP A 192 -27.30 -4.42 -6.31
N ASP A 193 -27.54 -3.33 -5.58
CA ASP A 193 -28.64 -2.38 -5.84
C ASP A 193 -28.06 -1.01 -6.23
N TYR A 194 -28.45 -0.53 -7.40
CA TYR A 194 -28.08 0.76 -7.99
C TYR A 194 -29.28 1.71 -8.13
N SER A 195 -30.44 1.36 -7.56
CA SER A 195 -31.72 2.06 -7.73
C SER A 195 -31.87 3.32 -6.86
N ASN A 196 -30.93 3.61 -5.94
CA ASN A 196 -30.99 4.77 -5.05
C ASN A 196 -31.21 6.08 -5.80
N SER A 197 -32.05 6.96 -5.27
CA SER A 197 -32.46 8.21 -5.93
C SER A 197 -31.32 9.19 -6.16
N LYS A 198 -30.40 9.33 -5.19
CA LYS A 198 -29.30 10.28 -5.24
C LYS A 198 -27.94 9.60 -5.40
N THR A 199 -27.10 10.12 -6.29
CA THR A 199 -25.75 9.56 -6.51
C THR A 199 -24.80 10.00 -5.41
N LYS A 200 -24.09 9.04 -4.80
CA LYS A 200 -23.12 9.23 -3.71
C LYS A 200 -21.70 9.04 -4.22
N VAL A 201 -20.91 10.09 -4.12
CA VAL A 201 -19.51 10.14 -4.54
C VAL A 201 -18.60 10.07 -3.31
N ILE A 202 -17.70 9.12 -3.25
CA ILE A 202 -16.76 8.97 -2.12
C ILE A 202 -15.31 9.19 -2.53
N PHE A 203 -14.59 9.94 -1.70
CA PHE A 203 -13.14 9.98 -1.67
C PHE A 203 -12.68 9.37 -0.35
N ALA A 204 -12.08 8.17 -0.42
CA ALA A 204 -11.63 7.43 0.75
C ALA A 204 -10.11 7.22 0.72
N SER A 205 -9.39 7.90 1.61
CA SER A 205 -7.93 7.77 1.72
C SER A 205 -7.44 8.29 3.06
N ARG A 206 -6.13 8.07 3.37
CA ARG A 206 -5.48 8.91 4.38
C ARG A 206 -5.55 10.37 3.94
N LEU A 207 -5.82 11.28 4.87
CA LEU A 207 -5.97 12.70 4.57
C LEU A 207 -4.61 13.37 4.32
N LEU A 208 -4.01 13.08 3.17
CA LEU A 208 -2.71 13.58 2.73
C LEU A 208 -2.85 14.42 1.46
N HIS A 209 -2.02 15.45 1.32
CA HIS A 209 -2.01 16.30 0.11
C HIS A 209 -1.67 15.51 -1.17
N ASP A 210 -0.76 14.51 -1.09
CA ASP A 210 -0.40 13.66 -2.24
C ASP A 210 -1.49 12.67 -2.64
N LYS A 211 -2.52 12.47 -1.81
CA LYS A 211 -3.72 11.73 -2.17
C LYS A 211 -4.72 12.56 -2.99
N GLY A 212 -4.45 13.86 -3.19
CA GLY A 212 -5.24 14.73 -4.03
C GLY A 212 -6.46 15.36 -3.33
N ILE A 213 -6.41 15.46 -1.99
CA ILE A 213 -7.52 16.04 -1.21
C ILE A 213 -7.89 17.46 -1.69
N ASN A 214 -6.90 18.28 -2.06
CA ASN A 214 -7.13 19.63 -2.55
C ASN A 214 -7.89 19.64 -3.90
N ASN A 215 -7.53 18.71 -4.80
CA ASN A 215 -8.22 18.55 -6.09
C ASN A 215 -9.66 18.05 -5.89
N TYR A 216 -9.87 17.15 -4.91
CA TYR A 216 -11.22 16.70 -4.57
C TYR A 216 -12.07 17.83 -4.01
N ILE A 217 -11.52 18.70 -3.16
CA ILE A 217 -12.23 19.90 -2.66
C ILE A 217 -12.56 20.86 -3.79
N GLU A 218 -11.62 21.09 -4.73
CA GLU A 218 -11.87 21.91 -5.92
C GLU A 218 -13.03 21.34 -6.75
N LEU A 219 -13.05 20.03 -6.97
CA LEU A 219 -14.12 19.31 -7.65
C LEU A 219 -15.47 19.53 -6.95
N VAL A 220 -15.53 19.31 -5.65
CA VAL A 220 -16.74 19.47 -4.82
C VAL A 220 -17.28 20.90 -4.92
N ASN A 221 -16.41 21.90 -4.83
CA ASN A 221 -16.81 23.31 -4.95
C ASN A 221 -17.35 23.66 -6.35
N LYS A 222 -16.74 23.13 -7.41
CA LYS A 222 -17.22 23.33 -8.80
C LYS A 222 -18.54 22.61 -9.09
N MET A 223 -18.93 21.67 -8.25
CA MET A 223 -20.15 20.89 -8.37
C MET A 223 -21.19 21.20 -7.26
N SER A 224 -21.08 22.38 -6.63
CA SER A 224 -21.97 22.79 -5.52
C SER A 224 -23.45 22.77 -5.85
N ASP A 225 -23.80 23.06 -7.11
CA ASP A 225 -25.17 23.12 -7.57
C ASP A 225 -25.70 21.80 -8.17
N SER A 226 -24.91 20.71 -8.02
CA SER A 226 -25.31 19.38 -8.51
C SER A 226 -26.20 18.65 -7.50
N ASP A 227 -27.08 17.78 -8.00
CA ASP A 227 -27.87 16.87 -7.15
C ASP A 227 -27.06 15.61 -6.81
N LEU A 228 -25.88 15.80 -6.19
CA LEU A 228 -24.97 14.74 -5.78
C LEU A 228 -24.60 14.90 -4.30
N ASP A 229 -24.32 13.77 -3.64
CA ASP A 229 -23.80 13.77 -2.29
C ASP A 229 -22.32 13.43 -2.31
N PHE A 230 -21.47 14.34 -1.83
CA PHE A 230 -20.03 14.13 -1.75
C PHE A 230 -19.59 13.74 -0.33
N TYR A 231 -18.77 12.72 -0.25
CA TYR A 231 -18.26 12.17 1.00
C TYR A 231 -16.73 12.14 1.03
N LEU A 232 -16.17 12.52 2.18
CA LEU A 232 -14.75 12.42 2.48
C LEU A 232 -14.55 11.44 3.63
N ALA A 233 -13.82 10.35 3.38
CA ALA A 233 -13.49 9.34 4.39
C ALA A 233 -11.98 9.27 4.63
N GLY A 234 -11.57 9.13 5.88
CA GLY A 234 -10.17 8.93 6.27
C GLY A 234 -9.77 9.66 7.54
N GLU A 235 -8.50 9.50 7.89
CA GLU A 235 -7.92 10.08 9.11
C GLU A 235 -6.67 10.89 8.80
N ILE A 236 -6.37 11.85 9.70
CA ILE A 236 -5.11 12.59 9.73
C ILE A 236 -3.98 11.63 10.14
N ASP A 237 -2.95 11.49 9.30
CA ASP A 237 -1.72 10.75 9.65
C ASP A 237 -0.75 11.66 10.41
N LYS A 238 -0.89 11.76 11.74
CA LYS A 238 -0.10 12.64 12.61
C LYS A 238 1.43 12.45 12.49
N GLY A 239 1.88 11.32 11.95
CA GLY A 239 3.29 11.01 11.75
C GLY A 239 3.83 11.39 10.37
N ASN A 240 2.98 11.84 9.45
CA ASN A 240 3.32 12.15 8.07
C ASN A 240 3.36 13.68 7.85
N PRO A 241 4.49 14.25 7.39
CA PRO A 241 4.57 15.70 7.14
C PRO A 241 3.68 16.18 5.99
N ASN A 242 3.18 15.27 5.16
CA ASN A 242 2.27 15.58 4.04
C ASN A 242 0.79 15.47 4.42
N SER A 243 0.49 15.21 5.71
CA SER A 243 -0.88 15.15 6.20
C SER A 243 -1.51 16.55 6.31
N ILE A 244 -2.80 16.65 6.05
CA ILE A 244 -3.53 17.88 6.36
C ILE A 244 -3.50 18.13 7.88
N SER A 245 -3.61 19.39 8.26
CA SER A 245 -3.72 19.81 9.66
C SER A 245 -5.14 19.65 10.19
N VAL A 246 -5.27 19.65 11.52
CA VAL A 246 -6.60 19.67 12.18
C VAL A 246 -7.41 20.89 11.75
N SER A 247 -6.76 22.06 11.61
CA SER A 247 -7.44 23.30 11.19
C SER A 247 -7.95 23.22 9.74
N GLU A 248 -7.23 22.55 8.84
CA GLU A 248 -7.69 22.28 7.50
C GLU A 248 -8.91 21.34 7.51
N LEU A 249 -8.87 20.27 8.29
CA LEU A 249 -10.00 19.35 8.41
C LEU A 249 -11.26 20.06 8.94
N GLU A 250 -11.12 20.94 9.95
CA GLU A 250 -12.29 21.69 10.47
C GLU A 250 -12.89 22.62 9.42
N LYS A 251 -12.07 23.22 8.53
CA LYS A 251 -12.60 23.98 7.39
C LYS A 251 -13.36 23.10 6.39
N LEU A 252 -12.89 21.89 6.14
CA LEU A 252 -13.56 20.96 5.23
C LEU A 252 -14.93 20.52 5.75
N LYS A 253 -15.07 20.32 7.06
CA LYS A 253 -16.35 19.99 7.70
C LYS A 253 -17.42 21.09 7.56
N GLN A 254 -17.01 22.32 7.24
CA GLN A 254 -17.92 23.46 7.06
C GLN A 254 -18.43 23.62 5.63
N LEU A 255 -17.96 22.82 4.68
CA LEU A 255 -18.44 22.84 3.31
C LEU A 255 -19.84 22.22 3.22
N ASN A 256 -20.81 22.98 2.70
CA ASN A 256 -22.23 22.57 2.69
C ASN A 256 -22.51 21.33 1.85
N ASN A 257 -21.69 21.06 0.84
CA ASN A 257 -21.87 19.96 -0.12
C ASN A 257 -20.87 18.82 0.08
N LEU A 258 -20.14 18.80 1.20
CA LEU A 258 -19.19 17.75 1.57
C LEU A 258 -19.47 17.19 2.96
N THR A 259 -19.70 15.91 3.05
CA THR A 259 -19.86 15.21 4.33
C THR A 259 -18.56 14.49 4.70
N TYR A 260 -17.88 14.96 5.75
CA TYR A 260 -16.77 14.21 6.35
C TYR A 260 -17.31 13.14 7.29
N ILE A 261 -16.95 11.88 7.05
CA ILE A 261 -17.47 10.72 7.79
C ILE A 261 -16.41 10.03 8.68
N GLY A 262 -15.19 10.57 8.76
CA GLY A 262 -14.12 9.90 9.50
C GLY A 262 -13.57 8.65 8.80
N PRO A 263 -12.96 7.74 9.56
CA PRO A 263 -12.50 6.46 9.03
C PRO A 263 -13.69 5.58 8.61
N LEU A 264 -13.57 4.96 7.43
CA LEU A 264 -14.60 4.08 6.87
C LEU A 264 -14.20 2.62 7.06
N ASN A 265 -15.15 1.77 7.48
CA ASN A 265 -14.99 0.33 7.35
C ASN A 265 -15.24 -0.08 5.89
N ILE A 266 -14.17 -0.08 5.09
CA ILE A 266 -14.23 -0.32 3.65
C ILE A 266 -14.96 -1.63 3.32
N GLU A 267 -14.71 -2.71 4.07
CA GLU A 267 -15.31 -4.03 3.83
C GLU A 267 -16.83 -4.03 4.02
N LYS A 268 -17.36 -3.20 4.94
CA LYS A 268 -18.76 -3.21 5.36
C LYS A 268 -19.58 -2.04 4.84
N GLU A 269 -18.95 -0.91 4.50
CA GLU A 269 -19.68 0.34 4.26
C GLU A 269 -19.50 0.89 2.85
N LEU A 270 -18.45 0.46 2.11
CA LEU A 270 -18.15 1.01 0.78
C LEU A 270 -19.29 0.79 -0.24
N HIS A 271 -20.08 -0.28 -0.09
CA HIS A 271 -21.22 -0.59 -0.96
C HIS A 271 -22.35 0.47 -0.91
N ASN A 272 -22.33 1.37 0.10
CA ASN A 272 -23.31 2.45 0.23
C ASN A 272 -23.10 3.61 -0.76
N TYR A 273 -22.00 3.60 -1.51
CA TYR A 273 -21.62 4.64 -2.46
C TYR A 273 -21.76 4.16 -3.90
N ASP A 274 -21.72 5.09 -4.85
CA ASP A 274 -21.89 4.81 -6.27
C ASP A 274 -20.59 5.03 -7.06
N ILE A 275 -19.90 6.13 -6.75
CA ILE A 275 -18.68 6.55 -7.44
C ILE A 275 -17.54 6.64 -6.43
N SER A 276 -16.40 6.00 -6.73
CA SER A 276 -15.15 6.13 -5.98
C SER A 276 -14.15 6.99 -6.75
N ILE A 277 -13.63 8.04 -6.09
CA ILE A 277 -12.67 9.00 -6.66
C ILE A 277 -11.28 8.79 -6.09
N ILE A 278 -10.27 8.64 -6.96
CA ILE A 278 -8.87 8.49 -6.59
C ILE A 278 -8.02 9.54 -7.33
N MET A 279 -7.70 10.64 -6.66
CA MET A 279 -6.93 11.77 -7.23
C MET A 279 -5.47 11.78 -6.80
N SER A 280 -4.94 10.64 -6.35
CA SER A 280 -3.56 10.53 -5.89
C SER A 280 -2.57 10.98 -6.95
N SER A 281 -1.55 11.74 -6.55
CA SER A 281 -0.40 12.08 -7.41
C SER A 281 0.55 10.92 -7.59
N TYR A 282 0.51 9.95 -6.67
CA TYR A 282 1.36 8.77 -6.68
C TYR A 282 0.75 7.61 -5.89
N GLU A 283 0.83 6.41 -6.45
CA GLU A 283 0.48 5.13 -5.82
C GLU A 283 1.48 4.05 -6.26
N GLY A 284 1.80 3.12 -5.37
CA GLY A 284 2.46 1.87 -5.75
C GLY A 284 1.46 0.91 -6.40
N PHE A 285 0.36 0.68 -5.68
CA PHE A 285 -0.84 -0.04 -6.13
C PHE A 285 -2.03 0.46 -5.29
N SER A 286 -3.03 1.02 -5.95
CA SER A 286 -4.17 1.61 -5.23
C SER A 286 -5.10 0.55 -4.69
N ARG A 287 -5.03 0.30 -3.36
CA ARG A 287 -5.87 -0.70 -2.70
C ARG A 287 -7.35 -0.29 -2.70
N ILE A 288 -7.65 0.99 -2.40
CA ILE A 288 -9.03 1.48 -2.41
C ILE A 288 -9.68 1.38 -3.79
N LEU A 289 -8.92 1.55 -4.87
CA LEU A 289 -9.40 1.33 -6.22
C LEU A 289 -9.79 -0.14 -6.45
N LEU A 290 -8.93 -1.08 -6.01
CA LEU A 290 -9.22 -2.51 -6.10
C LEU A 290 -10.47 -2.90 -5.30
N GLU A 291 -10.58 -2.39 -4.08
CA GLU A 291 -11.72 -2.61 -3.18
C GLU A 291 -13.02 -2.04 -3.77
N SER A 292 -12.96 -0.83 -4.34
CA SER A 292 -14.10 -0.17 -4.99
C SER A 292 -14.60 -0.94 -6.21
N LEU A 293 -13.69 -1.41 -7.06
CA LEU A 293 -14.03 -2.24 -8.23
C LEU A 293 -14.63 -3.58 -7.81
N TYR A 294 -14.11 -4.20 -6.74
CA TYR A 294 -14.66 -5.46 -6.23
C TYR A 294 -16.06 -5.28 -5.64
N VAL A 295 -16.26 -4.22 -4.89
CA VAL A 295 -17.58 -3.88 -4.33
C VAL A 295 -18.60 -3.62 -5.44
N GLY A 296 -18.18 -3.02 -6.55
CA GLY A 296 -19.02 -2.72 -7.71
C GLY A 296 -19.31 -1.23 -7.89
N LEU A 297 -18.42 -0.34 -7.49
CA LEU A 297 -18.55 1.09 -7.71
C LEU A 297 -18.03 1.49 -9.09
N PHE A 298 -18.53 2.62 -9.61
CA PHE A 298 -17.87 3.30 -10.71
C PHE A 298 -16.61 4.01 -10.20
N CYS A 299 -15.46 3.75 -10.82
CA CYS A 299 -14.18 4.23 -10.34
C CYS A 299 -13.55 5.24 -11.30
N ILE A 300 -13.25 6.43 -10.81
CA ILE A 300 -12.54 7.46 -11.56
C ILE A 300 -11.21 7.73 -10.86
N SER A 301 -10.09 7.55 -11.55
CA SER A 301 -8.78 7.77 -10.95
C SER A 301 -7.82 8.52 -11.87
N ASN A 302 -6.81 9.17 -11.27
CA ASN A 302 -5.67 9.68 -12.03
C ASN A 302 -4.93 8.54 -12.73
N ASN A 303 -4.48 8.79 -13.97
CA ASN A 303 -3.64 7.88 -14.74
C ASN A 303 -2.18 7.97 -14.27
N ILE A 304 -1.87 7.18 -13.24
CA ILE A 304 -0.54 7.07 -12.65
C ILE A 304 -0.11 5.59 -12.59
N PRO A 305 1.17 5.26 -12.39
CA PRO A 305 1.64 3.87 -12.38
C PRO A 305 0.84 2.92 -11.48
N GLY A 306 0.43 3.38 -10.30
CA GLY A 306 -0.30 2.56 -9.33
C GLY A 306 -1.80 2.43 -9.57
N THR A 307 -2.36 3.07 -10.59
CA THR A 307 -3.78 2.97 -10.98
C THR A 307 -3.96 2.52 -12.43
N SER A 308 -2.92 2.63 -13.27
CA SER A 308 -2.99 2.32 -14.71
C SER A 308 -3.43 0.89 -15.04
N TRP A 309 -3.33 -0.04 -14.08
CA TRP A 309 -3.79 -1.41 -14.18
C TRP A 309 -5.34 -1.50 -14.30
N GLN A 310 -6.08 -0.48 -13.88
CA GLN A 310 -7.55 -0.47 -13.99
C GLN A 310 -8.07 -0.46 -15.44
N LYS A 311 -7.22 -0.22 -16.44
CA LYS A 311 -7.60 -0.27 -17.88
C LYS A 311 -8.22 -1.61 -18.29
N GLU A 312 -7.94 -2.68 -17.57
CA GLU A 312 -8.52 -4.01 -17.84
C GLU A 312 -9.92 -4.19 -17.23
N PHE A 313 -10.37 -3.22 -16.42
CA PHE A 313 -11.64 -3.29 -15.69
C PHE A 313 -12.74 -2.48 -16.36
N LYS A 314 -13.96 -2.98 -16.27
CA LYS A 314 -15.18 -2.28 -16.63
C LYS A 314 -15.54 -1.27 -15.52
N ASN A 315 -16.47 -0.34 -15.83
CA ASN A 315 -16.91 0.65 -14.86
C ASN A 315 -15.77 1.45 -14.22
N SER A 316 -14.74 1.75 -15.00
CA SER A 316 -13.59 2.51 -14.54
C SER A 316 -13.01 3.42 -15.61
N VAL A 317 -12.58 4.63 -15.22
CA VAL A 317 -12.00 5.63 -16.09
C VAL A 317 -10.72 6.21 -15.52
N LEU A 318 -9.72 6.42 -16.39
CA LEU A 318 -8.46 7.08 -16.08
C LEU A 318 -8.46 8.51 -16.59
N ILE A 319 -8.11 9.45 -15.72
CA ILE A 319 -7.96 10.87 -16.04
C ILE A 319 -6.49 11.23 -16.05
N ASP A 320 -6.03 11.84 -17.13
CA ASP A 320 -4.64 12.29 -17.25
C ASP A 320 -4.40 13.64 -16.55
N ASN A 321 -3.16 13.86 -16.13
CA ASN A 321 -2.65 15.15 -15.66
C ASN A 321 -3.39 15.78 -14.45
N ASN A 322 -4.06 15.02 -13.61
CA ASN A 322 -4.87 15.52 -12.50
C ASN A 322 -5.96 16.52 -12.94
N ASP A 323 -6.53 16.33 -14.12
CA ASP A 323 -7.54 17.23 -14.69
C ASP A 323 -8.87 17.15 -13.93
N VAL A 324 -9.08 18.09 -13.02
CA VAL A 324 -10.31 18.18 -12.22
C VAL A 324 -11.56 18.28 -13.10
N ASN A 325 -11.48 18.96 -14.26
CA ASN A 325 -12.62 19.08 -15.17
C ASN A 325 -12.92 17.74 -15.87
N GLY A 326 -11.89 16.94 -16.16
CA GLY A 326 -12.06 15.56 -16.63
C GLY A 326 -12.84 14.71 -15.64
N PHE A 327 -12.50 14.77 -14.35
CA PHE A 327 -13.28 14.09 -13.29
C PHE A 327 -14.74 14.57 -13.26
N ILE A 328 -14.98 15.88 -13.34
CA ILE A 328 -16.33 16.47 -13.34
C ILE A 328 -17.14 15.95 -14.53
N ASN A 329 -16.54 15.88 -15.72
CA ASN A 329 -17.23 15.41 -16.92
C ASN A 329 -17.63 13.93 -16.79
N GLU A 330 -16.76 13.08 -16.25
CA GLU A 330 -17.08 11.67 -16.01
C GLU A 330 -18.18 11.49 -14.95
N ILE A 331 -18.15 12.27 -13.87
CA ILE A 331 -19.22 12.25 -12.86
C ILE A 331 -20.56 12.69 -13.46
N LYS A 332 -20.57 13.76 -14.27
CA LYS A 332 -21.79 14.23 -14.95
C LYS A 332 -22.33 13.24 -15.98
N GLY A 333 -21.42 12.50 -16.63
CA GLY A 333 -21.77 11.46 -17.60
C GLY A 333 -22.25 10.16 -16.94
N PHE A 334 -22.03 10.00 -15.63
CA PHE A 334 -22.41 8.79 -14.92
C PHE A 334 -23.94 8.64 -14.87
N ASN A 335 -24.42 7.52 -15.36
CA ASN A 335 -25.84 7.17 -15.33
C ASN A 335 -26.01 5.79 -14.67
N LYS A 336 -26.63 5.76 -13.51
CA LYS A 336 -26.90 4.53 -12.77
C LYS A 336 -27.66 3.48 -13.57
N ASN A 337 -28.57 3.91 -14.45
CA ASN A 337 -29.39 3.01 -15.25
C ASN A 337 -28.56 2.24 -16.29
N ASN A 338 -27.41 2.78 -16.68
CA ASN A 338 -26.46 2.15 -17.59
C ASN A 338 -25.39 1.33 -16.85
N PHE A 339 -25.42 1.35 -15.52
CA PHE A 339 -24.44 0.62 -14.71
C PHE A 339 -24.79 -0.88 -14.72
N SER A 340 -23.95 -1.64 -15.35
CA SER A 340 -24.22 -3.07 -15.56
C SER A 340 -23.73 -3.91 -14.36
N LYS A 341 -24.65 -4.64 -13.75
CA LYS A 341 -24.31 -5.69 -12.77
C LYS A 341 -23.35 -6.72 -13.38
N VAL A 342 -23.53 -7.04 -14.66
CA VAL A 342 -22.67 -7.98 -15.41
C VAL A 342 -21.22 -7.47 -15.45
N ASP A 343 -21.01 -6.18 -15.64
CA ASP A 343 -19.66 -5.60 -15.63
C ASP A 343 -19.04 -5.64 -14.23
N ALA A 344 -19.83 -5.40 -13.18
CA ALA A 344 -19.38 -5.54 -11.81
C ALA A 344 -18.98 -6.97 -11.47
N ASP A 345 -19.76 -7.97 -11.89
CA ASP A 345 -19.44 -9.39 -11.69
C ASP A 345 -18.19 -9.81 -12.50
N THR A 346 -18.03 -9.30 -13.73
CA THR A 346 -16.79 -9.50 -14.51
C THR A 346 -15.57 -8.96 -13.78
N ASN A 347 -15.66 -7.77 -13.18
CA ASN A 347 -14.59 -7.19 -12.37
C ASN A 347 -14.28 -8.03 -11.14
N ARG A 348 -15.30 -8.53 -10.44
CA ARG A 348 -15.17 -9.42 -9.27
C ARG A 348 -14.42 -10.71 -9.60
N ASP A 349 -14.74 -11.35 -10.73
CA ASP A 349 -14.07 -12.56 -11.18
C ASP A 349 -12.60 -12.29 -11.54
N LEU A 350 -12.32 -11.18 -12.23
CA LEU A 350 -10.97 -10.78 -12.54
C LEU A 350 -10.14 -10.52 -11.27
N ILE A 351 -10.72 -9.82 -10.28
CA ILE A 351 -10.07 -9.55 -8.99
C ILE A 351 -9.82 -10.84 -8.22
N LYS A 352 -10.81 -11.74 -8.15
CA LYS A 352 -10.68 -13.04 -7.51
C LYS A 352 -9.49 -13.82 -8.06
N ASN A 353 -9.32 -13.83 -9.35
CA ASN A 353 -8.31 -14.63 -10.04
C ASN A 353 -6.92 -14.00 -10.08
N LYS A 354 -6.78 -12.68 -9.89
CA LYS A 354 -5.49 -11.98 -10.01
C LYS A 354 -5.03 -11.30 -8.72
N TYR A 355 -5.96 -10.82 -7.88
CA TYR A 355 -5.70 -9.89 -6.79
C TYR A 355 -6.30 -10.30 -5.45
N SER A 356 -6.92 -11.49 -5.33
CA SER A 356 -7.34 -12.00 -4.03
C SER A 356 -6.15 -12.25 -3.11
N ASN A 357 -6.40 -12.22 -1.80
CA ASN A 357 -5.37 -12.48 -0.82
C ASN A 357 -4.66 -13.82 -1.04
N ASP A 358 -5.39 -14.89 -1.41
CA ASP A 358 -4.82 -16.22 -1.65
C ASP A 358 -3.82 -16.21 -2.81
N ILE A 359 -4.18 -15.56 -3.93
CA ILE A 359 -3.28 -15.44 -5.09
C ILE A 359 -2.02 -14.63 -4.74
N ILE A 360 -2.19 -13.53 -4.01
CA ILE A 360 -1.06 -12.69 -3.61
C ILE A 360 -0.18 -13.42 -2.59
N SER A 361 -0.77 -14.09 -1.60
CA SER A 361 -0.04 -14.85 -0.58
C SER A 361 0.74 -16.02 -1.19
N SER A 362 0.17 -16.72 -2.18
CA SER A 362 0.88 -17.77 -2.92
C SER A 362 2.14 -17.24 -3.60
N LYS A 363 2.09 -16.06 -4.23
CA LYS A 363 3.28 -15.43 -4.84
C LYS A 363 4.36 -15.09 -3.80
N TYR A 364 3.98 -14.62 -2.62
CA TYR A 364 4.94 -14.41 -1.53
C TYR A 364 5.53 -15.74 -1.04
N ASN A 365 4.69 -16.77 -0.91
CA ASN A 365 5.14 -18.10 -0.50
C ASN A 365 6.16 -18.71 -1.46
N GLU A 366 5.95 -18.59 -2.77
CA GLU A 366 6.89 -19.02 -3.79
C GLU A 366 8.27 -18.38 -3.61
N ILE A 367 8.31 -17.06 -3.35
CA ILE A 367 9.56 -16.33 -3.10
C ILE A 367 10.23 -16.85 -1.82
N TYR A 368 9.50 -17.00 -0.71
CA TYR A 368 10.08 -17.50 0.52
C TYR A 368 10.60 -18.92 0.37
N ASN A 369 9.88 -19.81 -0.28
CA ASN A 369 10.32 -21.18 -0.55
C ASN A 369 11.56 -21.26 -1.45
N GLN A 370 11.75 -20.31 -2.37
CA GLN A 370 12.99 -20.21 -3.14
C GLN A 370 14.16 -19.78 -2.27
N LEU A 371 13.94 -18.86 -1.32
CA LEU A 371 14.97 -18.34 -0.42
C LEU A 371 15.36 -19.34 0.69
N GLU A 372 14.51 -20.28 1.05
CA GLU A 372 14.82 -21.39 1.97
C GLU A 372 15.90 -22.34 1.45
N LYS A 373 16.11 -22.39 0.14
CA LYS A 373 17.05 -23.31 -0.51
C LYS A 373 18.49 -22.78 -0.55
N TYR A 374 18.70 -21.56 -0.08
CA TYR A 374 20.02 -20.89 -0.06
C TYR A 374 20.54 -20.72 1.38
#